data_dd8cfd6b685c5ae00a4a817dc6ebeda2
#
_entry.id   dd8cfd6b685c5ae00a4a817dc6ebeda2
#
_cell.length_a   1.000
_cell.length_b   1.000
_cell.length_c   1.000
_cell.angle_alpha   90.00
_cell.angle_beta   90.00
_cell.angle_gamma   90.00
#
_symmetry.space_group_name_H-M   'P 1'
#
loop_
_entity.id
_entity.type
_entity.pdbx_description
1 polymer ?
#
loop_
_entity_poly.entity_id
_entity_poly.type
_entity_poly.pdbx_seq_one_letter_code
_entity_poly.pdbx_strand_id
1 'polypeptide(L)'
;MQSEILCYRRLLLLLCFGLRAFGQESWTWEQVRQRFELQNTTLLAGKLNIDELKADEITAHLRPNPTFTLSADGTQIAPRRGAWQPFAGTFESPGISYLHERRHKRELRLESAKKSTAIGVSQQSDLERGLLFNLRSAFVQILQAKAVFQVAKDNLDYYDHVLKISHDRFEAGDLAQIDLDRLELQRVQYESDLQTAEVNLRTAKIGLLTLLDDRTPVDKMDVVGVFDFNDRIEALDDYRRMAIDTRPDLRAAIQSVDKAVTDHKLAVANGSTDPTFGTWYTHNGSFNNPDALNTLGVSVSVPLRIFDHNQGERLRTEIDIKRNQRLREGVETQVYSDVDSAYATLNSNLILLRPYKARYLQQAVRVRDTIFFSYQHGGASLLDFLNAESEYRAVELSYVNLVGAYLMSAGQLNLAVGREVLQ
;
A
#
# COMPACT_ATOMS: atom_id res chain seq x y z
N MET A 1 20.64 60.54 9.05
CA MET A 1 19.85 59.97 10.18
C MET A 1 18.72 59.04 9.74
N GLN A 2 18.57 58.68 8.46
CA GLN A 2 17.55 57.72 7.96
C GLN A 2 18.13 56.36 7.49
N SER A 3 19.45 56.23 7.42
CA SER A 3 20.11 54.98 6.99
C SER A 3 20.43 53.98 8.11
N GLU A 4 20.50 54.42 9.35
CA GLU A 4 20.80 53.51 10.49
C GLU A 4 19.58 52.80 11.05
N ILE A 5 18.36 53.33 10.86
CA ILE A 5 17.12 52.70 11.34
C ILE A 5 16.74 51.45 10.47
N LEU A 6 17.15 51.42 9.22
CA LEU A 6 16.90 50.27 8.30
C LEU A 6 17.77 49.06 8.61
N CYS A 7 18.96 49.26 9.16
CA CYS A 7 19.88 48.18 9.51
C CYS A 7 19.47 47.44 10.79
N TYR A 8 18.95 48.13 11.78
CA TYR A 8 18.45 47.53 13.03
C TYR A 8 17.14 46.75 12.82
N ARG A 9 16.31 47.12 11.87
CA ARG A 9 15.04 46.46 11.58
C ARG A 9 15.25 45.12 10.80
N ARG A 10 16.37 45.01 10.04
CA ARG A 10 16.76 43.74 9.38
C ARG A 10 17.49 42.77 10.32
N LEU A 11 18.17 43.29 11.35
CA LEU A 11 18.83 42.45 12.36
C LEU A 11 17.81 41.88 13.37
N LEU A 12 16.71 42.57 13.69
CA LEU A 12 15.64 42.04 14.56
C LEU A 12 14.75 40.98 13.87
N LEU A 13 14.64 40.99 12.54
CA LEU A 13 13.90 39.97 11.78
C LEU A 13 14.70 38.67 11.58
N LEU A 14 16.02 38.69 11.76
CA LEU A 14 16.90 37.51 11.69
C LEU A 14 17.05 36.79 13.05
N LEU A 15 16.70 37.43 14.17
CA LEU A 15 16.75 36.84 15.50
C LEU A 15 15.47 36.10 15.91
N CYS A 16 14.36 36.20 15.19
CA CYS A 16 13.13 35.46 15.44
C CYS A 16 13.08 34.06 14.76
N PHE A 17 14.12 33.66 14.02
CA PHE A 17 14.13 32.37 13.31
C PHE A 17 14.99 31.30 14.00
N GLY A 18 15.39 31.47 15.25
CA GLY A 18 16.43 30.67 15.92
C GLY A 18 16.08 29.99 17.22
N LEU A 19 14.81 29.81 17.57
CA LEU A 19 14.42 28.96 18.72
C LEU A 19 13.34 27.95 18.30
N ARG A 20 13.69 27.04 17.35
CA ARG A 20 13.04 25.73 17.36
C ARG A 20 13.58 25.04 18.62
N ALA A 21 12.78 25.03 19.67
CA ALA A 21 12.97 24.14 20.79
C ALA A 21 13.20 22.73 20.21
N PHE A 22 14.34 22.13 20.55
CA PHE A 22 14.64 20.73 20.29
C PHE A 22 13.75 19.87 21.20
N GLY A 23 12.44 19.95 21.01
CA GLY A 23 11.45 19.08 21.63
C GLY A 23 11.23 17.88 20.72
N GLN A 24 11.09 16.74 21.30
CA GLN A 24 10.64 15.51 20.62
C GLN A 24 9.32 15.82 19.90
N GLU A 25 9.27 15.68 18.56
CA GLU A 25 8.02 15.86 17.80
C GLU A 25 7.13 14.65 18.03
N SER A 26 6.00 14.87 18.72
CA SER A 26 4.99 13.83 18.94
C SER A 26 3.95 13.89 17.83
N TRP A 27 3.84 12.83 17.03
CA TRP A 27 2.94 12.74 15.90
C TRP A 27 1.65 12.01 16.26
N THR A 28 0.52 12.61 15.90
CA THR A 28 -0.79 11.96 15.94
C THR A 28 -0.97 11.02 14.74
N TRP A 29 -1.95 10.13 14.81
CA TRP A 29 -2.29 9.24 13.68
C TRP A 29 -2.52 10.02 12.38
N GLU A 30 -3.29 11.10 12.42
CA GLU A 30 -3.58 11.91 11.23
C GLU A 30 -2.32 12.54 10.62
N GLN A 31 -1.39 13.00 11.45
CA GLN A 31 -0.11 13.54 10.98
C GLN A 31 0.77 12.46 10.35
N VAL A 32 0.79 11.26 10.94
CA VAL A 32 1.53 10.10 10.39
C VAL A 32 0.94 9.69 9.04
N ARG A 33 -0.39 9.59 8.94
CA ARG A 33 -1.09 9.28 7.70
C ARG A 33 -0.81 10.31 6.60
N GLN A 34 -0.92 11.59 6.91
CA GLN A 34 -0.65 12.67 5.95
C GLN A 34 0.79 12.63 5.43
N ARG A 35 1.79 12.42 6.31
CA ARG A 35 3.19 12.27 5.91
C ARG A 35 3.36 11.07 4.98
N PHE A 36 2.75 9.95 5.32
CA PHE A 36 2.79 8.74 4.50
C PHE A 36 2.22 8.97 3.09
N GLU A 37 1.04 9.57 2.97
CA GLU A 37 0.39 9.86 1.68
C GLU A 37 1.23 10.78 0.77
N LEU A 38 2.07 11.64 1.38
CA LEU A 38 2.93 12.58 0.66
C LEU A 38 4.31 12.02 0.30
N GLN A 39 4.84 11.05 1.05
CA GLN A 39 6.24 10.65 0.96
C GLN A 39 6.43 9.19 0.56
N ASN A 40 5.47 8.31 0.84
CA ASN A 40 5.65 6.89 0.56
C ASN A 40 5.85 6.61 -0.93
N THR A 41 7.04 6.14 -1.28
CA THR A 41 7.47 5.92 -2.67
C THR A 41 6.62 4.89 -3.40
N THR A 42 6.17 3.84 -2.71
CA THR A 42 5.30 2.78 -3.29
C THR A 42 3.94 3.35 -3.67
N LEU A 43 3.33 4.17 -2.80
CA LEU A 43 2.05 4.82 -3.07
C LEU A 43 2.15 5.82 -4.22
N LEU A 44 3.24 6.60 -4.27
CA LEU A 44 3.49 7.57 -5.34
C LEU A 44 3.75 6.87 -6.69
N ALA A 45 4.53 5.80 -6.70
CA ALA A 45 4.77 4.99 -7.91
C ALA A 45 3.46 4.39 -8.45
N GLY A 46 2.57 3.91 -7.58
CA GLY A 46 1.27 3.42 -7.99
C GLY A 46 0.37 4.50 -8.62
N LYS A 47 0.46 5.76 -8.16
CA LYS A 47 -0.24 6.89 -8.80
C LYS A 47 0.29 7.15 -10.21
N LEU A 48 1.61 7.07 -10.43
CA LEU A 48 2.22 7.21 -11.75
C LEU A 48 1.79 6.09 -12.71
N ASN A 49 1.60 4.86 -12.23
CA ASN A 49 1.07 3.77 -13.05
C ASN A 49 -0.35 4.09 -13.61
N ILE A 50 -1.18 4.81 -12.86
CA ILE A 50 -2.49 5.28 -13.38
C ILE A 50 -2.27 6.28 -14.53
N ASP A 51 -1.27 7.16 -14.43
CA ASP A 51 -0.98 8.13 -15.49
C ASP A 51 -0.40 7.44 -16.74
N GLU A 52 0.38 6.37 -16.59
CA GLU A 52 0.80 5.50 -17.71
C GLU A 52 -0.42 4.86 -18.40
N LEU A 53 -1.37 4.30 -17.64
CA LEU A 53 -2.60 3.74 -18.20
C LEU A 53 -3.45 4.78 -18.93
N LYS A 54 -3.49 6.03 -18.47
CA LYS A 54 -4.15 7.13 -19.19
C LYS A 54 -3.42 7.51 -20.50
N ALA A 55 -2.09 7.41 -20.52
CA ALA A 55 -1.32 7.60 -21.74
C ALA A 55 -1.61 6.48 -22.76
N ASP A 56 -1.84 5.25 -22.31
CA ASP A 56 -2.27 4.14 -23.15
C ASP A 56 -3.67 4.39 -23.76
N GLU A 57 -4.58 5.08 -23.06
CA GLU A 57 -5.87 5.49 -23.63
C GLU A 57 -5.69 6.41 -24.86
N ILE A 58 -4.71 7.33 -24.79
CA ILE A 58 -4.38 8.21 -25.92
C ILE A 58 -3.92 7.37 -27.10
N THR A 59 -2.98 6.44 -26.87
CA THR A 59 -2.46 5.53 -27.88
C THR A 59 -3.56 4.66 -28.50
N ALA A 60 -4.44 4.09 -27.67
CA ALA A 60 -5.54 3.25 -28.11
C ALA A 60 -6.55 3.99 -29.02
N HIS A 61 -6.68 5.31 -28.86
CA HIS A 61 -7.59 6.14 -29.65
C HIS A 61 -6.97 6.63 -30.95
N LEU A 62 -5.67 6.47 -31.18
CA LEU A 62 -5.01 6.94 -32.39
C LEU A 62 -5.51 6.15 -33.62
N ARG A 63 -5.61 6.86 -34.74
CA ARG A 63 -5.81 6.25 -36.05
C ARG A 63 -4.50 5.75 -36.61
N PRO A 64 -4.49 4.72 -37.46
CA PRO A 64 -3.31 4.36 -38.22
C PRO A 64 -2.78 5.56 -39.00
N ASN A 65 -1.48 5.75 -39.03
CA ASN A 65 -0.85 6.82 -39.79
C ASN A 65 -0.94 6.50 -41.28
N PRO A 66 -1.14 7.52 -42.16
CA PRO A 66 -0.93 7.37 -43.57
C PRO A 66 0.51 6.94 -43.87
N THR A 67 0.70 6.08 -44.84
CA THR A 67 1.99 5.63 -45.31
C THR A 67 2.35 6.35 -46.62
N PHE A 68 3.48 7.07 -46.62
CA PHE A 68 4.06 7.60 -47.84
C PHE A 68 4.99 6.54 -48.43
N THR A 69 4.89 6.31 -49.73
CA THR A 69 5.73 5.38 -50.48
C THR A 69 6.33 6.11 -51.66
N LEU A 70 7.63 5.97 -51.87
CA LEU A 70 8.31 6.38 -53.09
C LEU A 70 8.89 5.13 -53.72
N SER A 71 8.44 4.79 -54.95
CA SER A 71 8.99 3.70 -55.71
C SER A 71 9.64 4.19 -57.01
N ALA A 72 10.69 3.50 -57.41
CA ALA A 72 11.39 3.70 -58.67
C ALA A 72 11.52 2.32 -59.33
N ASP A 73 10.73 2.14 -60.38
CA ASP A 73 10.64 0.87 -61.12
C ASP A 73 11.25 1.02 -62.51
N GLY A 74 11.61 -0.12 -63.14
CA GLY A 74 12.16 -0.14 -64.51
C GLY A 74 13.65 0.20 -64.60
N THR A 75 14.36 0.27 -63.46
CA THR A 75 15.83 0.46 -63.44
C THR A 75 16.54 -0.74 -64.07
N GLN A 76 17.41 -0.51 -65.04
CA GLN A 76 18.17 -1.56 -65.70
C GLN A 76 19.32 -2.05 -64.84
N ILE A 77 19.36 -3.40 -64.60
CA ILE A 77 20.42 -4.06 -63.82
C ILE A 77 21.52 -4.67 -64.73
N ALA A 78 21.32 -4.69 -66.07
CA ALA A 78 22.25 -5.17 -67.04
C ALA A 78 22.17 -4.38 -68.34
N PRO A 79 23.27 -4.33 -69.14
CA PRO A 79 23.24 -3.64 -70.47
C PRO A 79 22.22 -4.24 -71.39
N ARG A 80 21.46 -3.40 -72.09
CA ARG A 80 20.55 -3.80 -73.19
C ARG A 80 21.17 -3.33 -74.51
N ARG A 81 21.35 -4.24 -75.48
CA ARG A 81 21.99 -3.96 -76.81
C ARG A 81 23.37 -3.28 -76.69
N GLY A 82 24.18 -3.71 -75.69
CA GLY A 82 25.54 -3.21 -75.48
C GLY A 82 25.65 -1.89 -74.72
N ALA A 83 24.56 -1.20 -74.45
CA ALA A 83 24.56 0.05 -73.70
C ALA A 83 23.89 -0.15 -72.30
N TRP A 84 24.59 0.27 -71.22
CA TRP A 84 24.03 0.27 -69.90
C TRP A 84 23.60 1.69 -69.53
N GLN A 85 22.28 1.85 -69.43
CA GLN A 85 21.64 3.11 -69.04
C GLN A 85 20.68 2.84 -67.88
N PRO A 86 21.18 2.74 -66.65
CA PRO A 86 20.44 2.23 -65.51
C PRO A 86 19.12 2.98 -65.28
N PHE A 87 19.09 4.27 -65.53
CA PHE A 87 17.91 5.12 -65.28
C PHE A 87 17.04 5.38 -66.54
N ALA A 88 17.46 4.90 -67.71
CA ALA A 88 16.66 5.04 -68.94
C ALA A 88 15.44 4.10 -68.91
N GLY A 89 14.30 4.61 -68.62
CA GLY A 89 13.07 3.86 -68.50
C GLY A 89 12.59 3.65 -67.05
N THR A 90 13.31 4.21 -66.11
CA THR A 90 12.85 4.26 -64.70
C THR A 90 11.63 5.18 -64.64
N PHE A 91 10.59 4.72 -63.95
CA PHE A 91 9.44 5.54 -63.60
C PHE A 91 9.35 5.65 -62.08
N GLU A 92 9.16 6.89 -61.65
CA GLU A 92 9.08 7.25 -60.23
C GLU A 92 7.63 7.40 -59.83
N SER A 93 7.25 6.77 -58.70
CA SER A 93 5.88 6.78 -58.22
C SER A 93 5.82 7.15 -56.75
N PRO A 94 5.78 8.45 -56.41
CA PRO A 94 5.36 8.86 -55.05
C PRO A 94 3.87 8.55 -54.85
N GLY A 95 3.56 7.99 -53.68
CA GLY A 95 2.20 7.62 -53.34
C GLY A 95 1.92 7.79 -51.84
N ILE A 96 0.64 7.86 -51.51
CA ILE A 96 0.15 7.87 -50.14
C ILE A 96 -0.96 6.83 -50.00
N SER A 97 -0.94 6.10 -48.89
CA SER A 97 -2.00 5.15 -48.56
C SER A 97 -2.49 5.32 -47.12
N TYR A 98 -3.75 4.98 -46.91
CA TYR A 98 -4.41 5.08 -45.63
C TYR A 98 -5.27 3.86 -45.32
N LEU A 99 -5.02 3.22 -44.15
CA LEU A 99 -5.83 2.14 -43.65
C LEU A 99 -7.10 2.67 -42.97
N HIS A 100 -8.28 2.29 -43.48
CA HIS A 100 -9.55 2.65 -42.87
C HIS A 100 -10.06 1.52 -41.97
N GLU A 101 -9.95 1.70 -40.64
CA GLU A 101 -10.47 0.74 -39.68
C GLU A 101 -12.00 0.75 -39.63
N ARG A 102 -12.61 -0.43 -39.73
CA ARG A 102 -14.05 -0.63 -39.65
C ARG A 102 -14.48 -1.27 -38.34
N ARG A 103 -15.79 -1.44 -38.14
CA ARG A 103 -16.37 -2.16 -36.99
C ARG A 103 -16.01 -1.57 -35.63
N HIS A 104 -15.82 -0.27 -35.53
CA HIS A 104 -15.51 0.44 -34.28
C HIS A 104 -14.28 -0.10 -33.54
N LYS A 105 -13.28 -0.64 -34.26
CA LYS A 105 -12.08 -1.20 -33.66
C LYS A 105 -11.36 -0.21 -32.79
N ARG A 106 -11.25 1.03 -33.25
CA ARG A 106 -10.61 2.12 -32.48
C ARG A 106 -11.38 2.44 -31.20
N GLU A 107 -12.69 2.55 -31.27
CA GLU A 107 -13.57 2.82 -30.15
C GLU A 107 -13.51 1.68 -29.11
N LEU A 108 -13.48 0.42 -29.57
CA LEU A 108 -13.34 -0.75 -28.71
C LEU A 108 -11.95 -0.83 -28.05
N ARG A 109 -10.87 -0.45 -28.76
CA ARG A 109 -9.53 -0.35 -28.17
C ARG A 109 -9.51 0.71 -27.06
N LEU A 110 -10.09 1.89 -27.34
CA LEU A 110 -10.20 2.95 -26.33
C LEU A 110 -11.05 2.51 -25.12
N GLU A 111 -12.19 1.84 -25.36
CA GLU A 111 -13.04 1.32 -24.29
C GLU A 111 -12.27 0.30 -23.41
N SER A 112 -11.53 -0.62 -24.05
CA SER A 112 -10.69 -1.58 -23.33
C SER A 112 -9.61 -0.88 -22.52
N ALA A 113 -8.92 0.12 -23.08
CA ALA A 113 -7.91 0.91 -22.37
C ALA A 113 -8.50 1.65 -21.16
N LYS A 114 -9.66 2.31 -21.32
CA LYS A 114 -10.38 2.97 -20.22
C LYS A 114 -10.76 2.00 -19.11
N LYS A 115 -11.17 0.78 -19.45
CA LYS A 115 -11.46 -0.26 -18.47
C LYS A 115 -10.18 -0.73 -17.77
N SER A 116 -9.04 -0.78 -18.47
CA SER A 116 -7.73 -1.04 -17.84
C SER A 116 -7.38 0.04 -16.83
N THR A 117 -7.58 1.32 -17.17
CA THR A 117 -7.38 2.44 -16.24
C THR A 117 -8.31 2.32 -15.02
N ALA A 118 -9.59 1.97 -15.22
CA ALA A 118 -10.51 1.79 -14.09
C ALA A 118 -10.09 0.65 -13.15
N ILE A 119 -9.59 -0.46 -13.70
CA ILE A 119 -9.01 -1.56 -12.93
C ILE A 119 -7.77 -1.07 -12.16
N GLY A 120 -6.86 -0.34 -12.83
CA GLY A 120 -5.67 0.23 -12.21
C GLY A 120 -5.98 1.16 -11.05
N VAL A 121 -7.02 2.00 -11.17
CA VAL A 121 -7.51 2.85 -10.07
C VAL A 121 -8.01 2.01 -8.88
N SER A 122 -8.77 0.94 -9.14
CA SER A 122 -9.26 0.06 -8.08
C SER A 122 -8.11 -0.71 -7.41
N GLN A 123 -7.12 -1.18 -8.17
CA GLN A 123 -5.91 -1.82 -7.67
C GLN A 123 -5.04 -0.87 -6.83
N GLN A 124 -4.94 0.41 -7.26
CA GLN A 124 -4.26 1.44 -6.48
C GLN A 124 -4.94 1.70 -5.14
N SER A 125 -6.28 1.74 -5.13
CA SER A 125 -7.05 1.88 -3.88
C SER A 125 -6.87 0.66 -2.97
N ASP A 126 -6.72 -0.53 -3.52
CA ASP A 126 -6.43 -1.75 -2.75
C ASP A 126 -5.02 -1.75 -2.17
N LEU A 127 -4.03 -1.33 -2.96
CA LEU A 127 -2.66 -1.12 -2.49
C LEU A 127 -2.61 -0.11 -1.35
N GLU A 128 -3.27 1.05 -1.51
CA GLU A 128 -3.36 2.09 -0.47
C GLU A 128 -3.97 1.54 0.82
N ARG A 129 -5.06 0.80 0.73
CA ARG A 129 -5.70 0.12 1.85
C ARG A 129 -4.74 -0.81 2.61
N GLY A 130 -3.99 -1.64 1.89
CA GLY A 130 -2.99 -2.54 2.47
C GLY A 130 -1.84 -1.79 3.13
N LEU A 131 -1.35 -0.74 2.49
CA LEU A 131 -0.27 0.10 3.02
C LEU A 131 -0.71 0.88 4.26
N LEU A 132 -1.94 1.42 4.29
CA LEU A 132 -2.50 2.11 5.46
C LEU A 132 -2.68 1.16 6.65
N PHE A 133 -3.05 -0.10 6.40
CA PHE A 133 -3.07 -1.11 7.45
C PHE A 133 -1.68 -1.36 8.05
N ASN A 134 -0.65 -1.49 7.22
CA ASN A 134 0.73 -1.66 7.68
C ASN A 134 1.20 -0.45 8.50
N LEU A 135 0.86 0.76 8.03
CA LEU A 135 1.16 2.00 8.74
C LEU A 135 0.48 2.06 10.11
N ARG A 136 -0.83 1.73 10.16
CA ARG A 136 -1.61 1.68 11.40
C ARG A 136 -1.04 0.65 12.37
N SER A 137 -0.64 -0.50 11.85
CA SER A 137 -0.02 -1.56 12.63
C SER A 137 1.30 -1.10 13.28
N ALA A 138 2.17 -0.43 12.52
CA ALA A 138 3.41 0.13 13.05
C ALA A 138 3.16 1.23 14.10
N PHE A 139 2.14 2.07 13.89
CA PHE A 139 1.74 3.09 14.86
C PHE A 139 1.25 2.47 16.18
N VAL A 140 0.39 1.44 16.11
CA VAL A 140 -0.11 0.69 17.28
C VAL A 140 1.04 -0.02 17.99
N GLN A 141 2.00 -0.60 17.26
CA GLN A 141 3.18 -1.23 17.86
C GLN A 141 4.03 -0.26 18.69
N ILE A 142 4.16 1.01 18.25
CA ILE A 142 4.85 2.02 19.08
C ILE A 142 4.06 2.33 20.34
N LEU A 143 2.72 2.50 20.23
CA LEU A 143 1.89 2.76 21.41
C LEU A 143 1.97 1.61 22.42
N GLN A 144 1.94 0.37 21.93
CA GLN A 144 2.10 -0.82 22.77
C GLN A 144 3.50 -0.86 23.42
N ALA A 145 4.55 -0.64 22.63
CA ALA A 145 5.93 -0.64 23.15
C ALA A 145 6.15 0.47 24.20
N LYS A 146 5.52 1.65 24.02
CA LYS A 146 5.50 2.72 25.04
C LYS A 146 4.82 2.28 26.33
N ALA A 147 3.67 1.62 26.21
CA ALA A 147 2.96 1.11 27.38
C ALA A 147 3.79 0.04 28.12
N VAL A 148 4.41 -0.90 27.39
CA VAL A 148 5.31 -1.91 27.99
C VAL A 148 6.53 -1.27 28.64
N PHE A 149 7.14 -0.27 28.00
CA PHE A 149 8.27 0.47 28.57
C PHE A 149 7.87 1.19 29.87
N GLN A 150 6.69 1.83 29.88
CA GLN A 150 6.20 2.49 31.11
C GLN A 150 5.97 1.47 32.24
N VAL A 151 5.33 0.33 31.95
CA VAL A 151 5.13 -0.76 32.90
C VAL A 151 6.48 -1.27 33.45
N ALA A 152 7.46 -1.51 32.59
CA ALA A 152 8.78 -1.99 33.01
C ALA A 152 9.48 -0.96 33.90
N LYS A 153 9.36 0.32 33.59
CA LYS A 153 9.92 1.41 34.40
C LYS A 153 9.25 1.51 35.77
N ASP A 154 7.92 1.55 35.80
CA ASP A 154 7.15 1.66 37.05
C ASP A 154 7.41 0.46 37.95
N ASN A 155 7.58 -0.74 37.40
CA ASN A 155 7.93 -1.95 38.15
C ASN A 155 9.36 -1.89 38.71
N LEU A 156 10.33 -1.38 37.94
CA LEU A 156 11.70 -1.20 38.47
C LEU A 156 11.73 -0.14 39.57
N ASP A 157 11.07 1.01 39.40
CA ASP A 157 10.99 2.09 40.39
C ASP A 157 10.33 1.58 41.69
N TYR A 158 9.25 0.79 41.56
CA TYR A 158 8.60 0.13 42.71
C TYR A 158 9.55 -0.86 43.41
N TYR A 159 10.24 -1.69 42.63
CA TYR A 159 11.16 -2.68 43.19
C TYR A 159 12.37 -2.04 43.90
N ASP A 160 12.89 -0.93 43.37
CA ASP A 160 13.94 -0.14 44.04
C ASP A 160 13.47 0.42 45.39
N HIS A 161 12.20 0.79 45.51
CA HIS A 161 11.60 1.17 46.79
C HIS A 161 11.56 -0.02 47.80
N VAL A 162 11.17 -1.21 47.31
CA VAL A 162 11.16 -2.44 48.10
C VAL A 162 12.58 -2.78 48.59
N LEU A 163 13.59 -2.69 47.75
CA LEU A 163 14.99 -2.93 48.10
C LEU A 163 15.47 -1.97 49.18
N LYS A 164 15.16 -0.70 49.06
CA LYS A 164 15.51 0.29 50.08
C LYS A 164 14.96 -0.08 51.46
N ILE A 165 13.67 -0.44 51.55
CA ILE A 165 13.06 -0.91 52.79
C ILE A 165 13.74 -2.18 53.30
N SER A 166 14.12 -3.09 52.40
CA SER A 166 14.78 -4.35 52.78
C SER A 166 16.20 -4.13 53.30
N HIS A 167 16.97 -3.17 52.78
CA HIS A 167 18.25 -2.74 53.33
C HIS A 167 18.09 -2.16 54.72
N ASP A 168 17.13 -1.25 54.96
CA ASP A 168 16.87 -0.68 56.29
C ASP A 168 16.53 -1.77 57.32
N ARG A 169 15.75 -2.79 56.93
CA ARG A 169 15.43 -3.95 57.77
C ARG A 169 16.63 -4.85 58.04
N PHE A 170 17.51 -5.05 57.07
CA PHE A 170 18.73 -5.80 57.22
C PHE A 170 19.68 -5.11 58.24
N GLU A 171 19.84 -3.80 58.12
CA GLU A 171 20.62 -3.01 59.05
C GLU A 171 20.04 -3.05 60.50
N ALA A 172 18.71 -3.12 60.62
CA ALA A 172 18.03 -3.31 61.90
C ALA A 172 18.11 -4.74 62.45
N GLY A 173 18.61 -5.71 61.68
CA GLY A 173 18.71 -7.13 62.05
C GLY A 173 17.41 -7.93 61.82
N ASP A 174 16.41 -7.36 61.17
CA ASP A 174 15.07 -7.96 60.91
C ASP A 174 15.00 -8.76 59.59
N LEU A 175 16.08 -8.80 58.82
CA LEU A 175 16.17 -9.53 57.54
C LEU A 175 17.49 -10.33 57.50
N ALA A 176 17.43 -11.56 57.00
CA ALA A 176 18.61 -12.38 56.78
C ALA A 176 19.37 -11.93 55.51
N GLN A 177 20.72 -12.02 55.54
CA GLN A 177 21.58 -11.68 54.37
C GLN A 177 21.15 -12.42 53.12
N ILE A 178 20.83 -13.71 53.21
CA ILE A 178 20.40 -14.52 52.02
C ILE A 178 19.12 -14.01 51.39
N ASP A 179 18.21 -13.42 52.13
CA ASP A 179 16.96 -12.86 51.63
C ASP A 179 17.21 -11.51 50.95
N LEU A 180 18.13 -10.69 51.50
CA LEU A 180 18.58 -9.46 50.84
C LEU A 180 19.28 -9.79 49.50
N ASP A 181 20.21 -10.74 49.50
CA ASP A 181 20.91 -11.17 48.26
C ASP A 181 19.94 -11.65 47.17
N ARG A 182 18.87 -12.36 47.55
CA ARG A 182 17.80 -12.79 46.61
C ARG A 182 17.04 -11.60 46.04
N LEU A 183 16.74 -10.61 46.83
CA LEU A 183 16.08 -9.39 46.37
C LEU A 183 16.97 -8.61 45.40
N GLU A 184 18.26 -8.47 45.72
CA GLU A 184 19.22 -7.81 44.82
C GLU A 184 19.38 -8.54 43.47
N LEU A 185 19.47 -9.87 43.50
CA LEU A 185 19.52 -10.68 42.28
C LEU A 185 18.25 -10.55 41.45
N GLN A 186 17.08 -10.47 42.08
CA GLN A 186 15.81 -10.28 41.36
C GLN A 186 15.74 -8.93 40.67
N ARG A 187 16.36 -7.87 41.22
CA ARG A 187 16.44 -6.55 40.61
C ARG A 187 17.04 -6.57 39.21
N VAL A 188 18.02 -7.45 38.96
CA VAL A 188 18.65 -7.61 37.63
C VAL A 188 17.64 -7.98 36.55
N GLN A 189 16.61 -8.75 36.91
CA GLN A 189 15.53 -9.10 35.96
C GLN A 189 14.74 -7.85 35.58
N TYR A 190 14.41 -6.95 36.49
CA TYR A 190 13.68 -5.70 36.19
C TYR A 190 14.51 -4.75 35.33
N GLU A 191 15.82 -4.65 35.57
CA GLU A 191 16.73 -3.89 34.70
C GLU A 191 16.77 -4.46 33.27
N SER A 192 16.85 -5.79 33.17
CA SER A 192 16.82 -6.47 31.86
C SER A 192 15.49 -6.26 31.13
N ASP A 193 14.35 -6.32 31.85
CA ASP A 193 13.03 -6.08 31.28
C ASP A 193 12.91 -4.63 30.76
N LEU A 194 13.39 -3.64 31.54
CA LEU A 194 13.40 -2.24 31.13
C LEU A 194 14.26 -2.02 29.87
N GLN A 195 15.48 -2.57 29.85
CA GLN A 195 16.39 -2.46 28.72
C GLN A 195 15.79 -3.10 27.45
N THR A 196 15.15 -4.26 27.62
CA THR A 196 14.45 -4.94 26.52
C THR A 196 13.28 -4.11 25.98
N ALA A 197 12.50 -3.51 26.88
CA ALA A 197 11.38 -2.64 26.49
C ALA A 197 11.86 -1.37 25.77
N GLU A 198 12.99 -0.78 26.18
CA GLU A 198 13.60 0.37 25.50
C GLU A 198 14.04 0.03 24.08
N VAL A 199 14.72 -1.10 23.90
CA VAL A 199 15.14 -1.58 22.57
C VAL A 199 13.93 -1.84 21.68
N ASN A 200 12.88 -2.47 22.22
CA ASN A 200 11.65 -2.75 21.46
C ASN A 200 10.93 -1.46 21.04
N LEU A 201 10.86 -0.46 21.91
CA LEU A 201 10.29 0.85 21.57
C LEU A 201 11.11 1.54 20.46
N ARG A 202 12.43 1.51 20.57
CA ARG A 202 13.32 2.08 19.55
C ARG A 202 13.16 1.37 18.20
N THR A 203 13.07 0.05 18.21
CA THR A 203 12.87 -0.77 17.01
C THR A 203 11.51 -0.49 16.35
N ALA A 204 10.43 -0.37 17.14
CA ALA A 204 9.11 -0.02 16.64
C ALA A 204 9.10 1.37 15.97
N LYS A 205 9.79 2.36 16.56
CA LYS A 205 9.95 3.70 15.98
C LYS A 205 10.69 3.65 14.62
N ILE A 206 11.77 2.86 14.53
CA ILE A 206 12.51 2.64 13.27
C ILE A 206 11.57 2.05 12.21
N GLY A 207 10.75 1.06 12.58
CA GLY A 207 9.78 0.44 11.68
C GLY A 207 8.80 1.45 11.07
N LEU A 208 8.27 2.38 11.88
CA LEU A 208 7.38 3.44 11.38
C LEU A 208 8.12 4.41 10.45
N LEU A 209 9.32 4.87 10.81
CA LEU A 209 10.13 5.76 9.97
C LEU A 209 10.46 5.13 8.62
N THR A 210 10.74 3.82 8.60
CA THR A 210 10.97 3.07 7.36
C THR A 210 9.74 3.08 6.44
N LEU A 211 8.54 2.91 7.00
CA LEU A 211 7.30 2.98 6.22
C LEU A 211 6.99 4.39 5.69
N LEU A 212 7.45 5.42 6.42
CA LEU A 212 7.30 6.82 6.01
C LEU A 212 8.36 7.27 5.00
N ASP A 213 9.34 6.43 4.66
CA ASP A 213 10.55 6.82 3.92
C ASP A 213 11.26 8.05 4.56
N ASP A 214 11.15 8.20 5.90
CA ASP A 214 11.68 9.32 6.66
C ASP A 214 13.01 8.94 7.34
N ARG A 215 13.99 9.84 7.27
CA ARG A 215 15.33 9.69 7.87
C ARG A 215 15.51 10.48 9.17
N THR A 216 14.42 10.93 9.76
CA THR A 216 14.45 11.63 11.05
C THR A 216 15.13 10.73 12.11
N PRO A 217 16.07 11.25 12.92
CA PRO A 217 16.66 10.49 14.01
C PRO A 217 15.58 9.98 14.98
N VAL A 218 15.64 8.69 15.33
CA VAL A 218 14.64 8.00 16.14
C VAL A 218 14.36 8.70 17.48
N ASP A 219 15.40 9.28 18.07
CA ASP A 219 15.31 9.95 19.39
C ASP A 219 14.55 11.29 19.33
N LYS A 220 14.33 11.85 18.12
CA LYS A 220 13.57 13.10 17.91
C LYS A 220 12.10 12.86 17.57
N MET A 221 11.72 11.59 17.31
CA MET A 221 10.38 11.21 16.95
C MET A 221 9.67 10.50 18.09
N ASP A 222 8.40 10.80 18.26
CA ASP A 222 7.49 10.06 19.14
C ASP A 222 6.09 10.03 18.51
N VAL A 223 5.23 9.18 19.04
CA VAL A 223 3.81 9.14 18.65
C VAL A 223 2.91 9.30 19.87
N VAL A 224 1.75 9.92 19.61
CA VAL A 224 0.71 10.15 20.61
C VAL A 224 -0.62 9.63 20.05
N GLY A 225 -1.31 8.79 20.84
CA GLY A 225 -2.61 8.23 20.51
C GLY A 225 -3.27 7.57 21.71
N VAL A 226 -4.54 7.23 21.54
CA VAL A 226 -5.30 6.50 22.55
C VAL A 226 -4.88 5.02 22.49
N PHE A 227 -4.46 4.47 23.63
CA PHE A 227 -4.14 3.05 23.79
C PHE A 227 -5.17 2.43 24.76
N ASP A 228 -6.38 2.23 24.25
CA ASP A 228 -7.50 1.62 24.96
C ASP A 228 -8.41 0.90 23.96
N PHE A 229 -9.43 0.19 24.41
CA PHE A 229 -10.35 -0.54 23.57
C PHE A 229 -11.79 -0.01 23.67
N ASN A 230 -12.53 -0.16 22.58
CA ASN A 230 -13.95 0.13 22.51
C ASN A 230 -14.75 -1.20 22.63
N ASP A 231 -15.71 -1.23 23.52
CA ASP A 231 -16.49 -2.45 23.79
C ASP A 231 -17.65 -2.68 22.80
N ARG A 232 -17.90 -1.74 21.90
CA ARG A 232 -19.00 -1.78 20.93
C ARG A 232 -18.50 -2.23 19.56
N ILE A 233 -19.06 -3.34 19.09
CA ILE A 233 -18.89 -3.84 17.71
C ILE A 233 -20.29 -4.07 17.12
N GLU A 234 -20.39 -3.88 15.81
CA GLU A 234 -21.63 -4.17 15.06
C GLU A 234 -21.78 -5.68 14.80
N ALA A 235 -22.91 -6.08 14.23
CA ALA A 235 -23.12 -7.48 13.85
C ALA A 235 -22.25 -7.88 12.66
N LEU A 236 -21.81 -9.15 12.62
CA LEU A 236 -20.96 -9.68 11.53
C LEU A 236 -21.54 -9.45 10.13
N ASP A 237 -22.87 -9.62 9.99
CA ASP A 237 -23.53 -9.46 8.68
C ASP A 237 -23.53 -8.01 8.18
N ASP A 238 -23.41 -7.02 9.07
CA ASP A 238 -23.25 -5.61 8.67
C ASP A 238 -21.86 -5.38 8.08
N TYR A 239 -20.83 -5.93 8.69
CA TYR A 239 -19.46 -5.87 8.15
C TYR A 239 -19.31 -6.60 6.82
N ARG A 240 -19.96 -7.76 6.65
CA ARG A 240 -19.99 -8.51 5.37
C ARG A 240 -20.61 -7.68 4.26
N ARG A 241 -21.78 -7.04 4.52
CA ARG A 241 -22.43 -6.16 3.53
C ARG A 241 -21.56 -4.98 3.17
N MET A 242 -20.99 -4.29 4.17
CA MET A 242 -20.08 -3.19 3.95
C MET A 242 -18.88 -3.61 3.08
N ALA A 243 -18.27 -4.76 3.34
CA ALA A 243 -17.12 -5.24 2.60
C ALA A 243 -17.43 -5.46 1.11
N ILE A 244 -18.56 -6.08 0.79
CA ILE A 244 -19.00 -6.28 -0.60
C ILE A 244 -19.15 -4.95 -1.34
N ASP A 245 -19.63 -3.89 -0.66
CA ASP A 245 -19.87 -2.60 -1.28
C ASP A 245 -18.60 -1.74 -1.41
N THR A 246 -17.63 -1.91 -0.51
CA THR A 246 -16.50 -0.96 -0.38
C THR A 246 -15.17 -1.51 -0.85
N ARG A 247 -14.95 -2.83 -0.89
CA ARG A 247 -13.64 -3.42 -1.19
C ARG A 247 -13.16 -3.14 -2.61
N PRO A 248 -11.97 -2.52 -2.76
CA PRO A 248 -11.43 -2.17 -4.08
C PRO A 248 -10.98 -3.39 -4.90
N ASP A 249 -10.47 -4.46 -4.27
CA ASP A 249 -10.07 -5.70 -4.94
C ASP A 249 -11.26 -6.41 -5.59
N LEU A 250 -12.41 -6.48 -4.92
CA LEU A 250 -13.64 -7.02 -5.51
C LEU A 250 -14.12 -6.15 -6.68
N ARG A 251 -14.04 -4.81 -6.54
CA ARG A 251 -14.36 -3.87 -7.62
C ARG A 251 -13.44 -4.10 -8.83
N ALA A 252 -12.14 -4.26 -8.62
CA ALA A 252 -11.18 -4.57 -9.68
C ALA A 252 -11.52 -5.90 -10.40
N ALA A 253 -11.91 -6.93 -9.65
CA ALA A 253 -12.32 -8.22 -10.20
C ALA A 253 -13.60 -8.11 -11.05
N ILE A 254 -14.60 -7.34 -10.62
CA ILE A 254 -15.82 -7.05 -11.41
C ILE A 254 -15.45 -6.31 -12.69
N GLN A 255 -14.65 -5.25 -12.60
CA GLN A 255 -14.19 -4.47 -13.76
C GLN A 255 -13.37 -5.31 -14.75
N SER A 256 -12.61 -6.32 -14.25
CA SER A 256 -11.85 -7.25 -15.10
C SER A 256 -12.76 -8.13 -15.96
N VAL A 257 -13.90 -8.56 -15.43
CA VAL A 257 -14.94 -9.26 -16.23
C VAL A 257 -15.47 -8.34 -17.33
N ASP A 258 -15.79 -7.09 -17.01
CA ASP A 258 -16.31 -6.12 -17.97
C ASP A 258 -15.30 -5.78 -19.07
N LYS A 259 -14.00 -5.70 -18.69
CA LYS A 259 -12.91 -5.54 -19.68
C LYS A 259 -12.82 -6.75 -20.60
N ALA A 260 -12.83 -7.97 -20.07
CA ALA A 260 -12.76 -9.20 -20.86
C ALA A 260 -13.91 -9.29 -21.90
N VAL A 261 -15.11 -8.83 -21.53
CA VAL A 261 -16.25 -8.72 -22.48
C VAL A 261 -15.94 -7.72 -23.60
N THR A 262 -15.34 -6.59 -23.30
CA THR A 262 -14.94 -5.59 -24.31
C THR A 262 -13.83 -6.11 -25.21
N ASP A 263 -12.83 -6.79 -24.63
CA ASP A 263 -11.73 -7.41 -25.38
C ASP A 263 -12.25 -8.50 -26.34
N HIS A 264 -13.26 -9.26 -25.94
CA HIS A 264 -13.92 -10.21 -26.83
C HIS A 264 -14.64 -9.50 -27.99
N LYS A 265 -15.36 -8.40 -27.74
CA LYS A 265 -15.96 -7.60 -28.82
C LYS A 265 -14.90 -7.06 -29.78
N LEU A 266 -13.76 -6.62 -29.27
CA LEU A 266 -12.64 -6.17 -30.08
C LEU A 266 -12.06 -7.32 -30.93
N ALA A 267 -11.87 -8.51 -30.33
CA ALA A 267 -11.42 -9.70 -31.05
C ALA A 267 -12.36 -10.11 -32.19
N VAL A 268 -13.67 -10.00 -31.97
CA VAL A 268 -14.69 -10.22 -33.00
C VAL A 268 -14.59 -9.15 -34.10
N ALA A 269 -14.44 -7.87 -33.74
CA ALA A 269 -14.28 -6.78 -34.68
C ALA A 269 -13.01 -6.93 -35.54
N ASN A 270 -11.89 -7.34 -34.90
CA ASN A 270 -10.61 -7.61 -35.58
C ASN A 270 -10.69 -8.77 -36.57
N GLY A 271 -11.68 -9.65 -36.47
CA GLY A 271 -12.01 -10.65 -37.49
C GLY A 271 -12.55 -10.05 -38.80
N SER A 272 -12.92 -8.77 -38.85
CA SER A 272 -13.35 -8.09 -40.07
C SER A 272 -12.17 -7.50 -40.85
N THR A 273 -12.35 -7.36 -42.16
CA THR A 273 -11.35 -6.74 -43.05
C THR A 273 -11.40 -5.22 -42.99
N ASP A 274 -10.26 -4.58 -43.09
CA ASP A 274 -10.10 -3.11 -43.20
C ASP A 274 -9.55 -2.77 -44.59
N PRO A 275 -10.20 -1.93 -45.38
CA PRO A 275 -9.69 -1.50 -46.67
C PRO A 275 -8.56 -0.48 -46.50
N THR A 276 -7.55 -0.61 -47.33
CA THR A 276 -6.52 0.41 -47.51
C THR A 276 -6.78 1.16 -48.81
N PHE A 277 -6.94 2.46 -48.75
CA PHE A 277 -7.08 3.35 -49.89
C PHE A 277 -5.74 3.94 -50.22
N GLY A 278 -5.34 3.89 -51.49
CA GLY A 278 -4.08 4.47 -51.95
C GLY A 278 -4.26 5.34 -53.19
N THR A 279 -3.38 6.31 -53.33
CA THR A 279 -3.24 7.11 -54.54
C THR A 279 -1.76 7.35 -54.78
N TRP A 280 -1.38 7.36 -56.04
CA TRP A 280 0.00 7.64 -56.42
C TRP A 280 0.03 8.39 -57.74
N TYR A 281 1.10 9.19 -57.94
CA TYR A 281 1.45 9.82 -59.16
C TYR A 281 2.65 9.08 -59.77
N THR A 282 2.64 8.80 -61.07
CA THR A 282 3.76 8.20 -61.77
C THR A 282 4.25 9.12 -62.86
N HIS A 283 5.56 9.43 -62.81
CA HIS A 283 6.27 10.05 -63.89
C HIS A 283 7.03 8.97 -64.66
N ASN A 284 6.72 8.81 -65.94
CA ASN A 284 7.32 7.81 -66.83
C ASN A 284 8.16 8.53 -67.88
N GLY A 285 9.47 8.68 -67.66
CA GLY A 285 10.41 9.29 -68.61
C GLY A 285 10.77 8.39 -69.79
N SER A 286 10.10 7.21 -69.93
CA SER A 286 10.36 6.29 -71.01
C SER A 286 9.78 6.80 -72.33
N PHE A 287 10.60 6.83 -73.39
CA PHE A 287 10.16 7.18 -74.76
C PHE A 287 9.19 6.20 -75.43
N ASN A 288 8.91 5.05 -74.77
CA ASN A 288 8.06 4.02 -75.37
C ASN A 288 6.54 4.24 -75.20
N ASN A 289 6.13 5.20 -74.35
CA ASN A 289 4.71 5.59 -74.22
C ASN A 289 4.62 7.11 -73.91
N PRO A 290 4.74 7.95 -74.92
CA PRO A 290 4.71 9.40 -74.73
C PRO A 290 3.37 9.94 -74.30
N ASP A 291 2.27 9.19 -74.56
CA ASP A 291 0.90 9.59 -74.20
C ASP A 291 0.59 9.35 -72.66
N ALA A 292 1.42 8.61 -71.97
CA ALA A 292 1.29 8.29 -70.55
C ALA A 292 2.49 8.75 -69.69
N LEU A 293 3.07 9.93 -70.06
CA LEU A 293 4.19 10.51 -69.32
C LEU A 293 3.91 10.77 -67.85
N ASN A 294 2.70 11.25 -67.55
CA ASN A 294 2.23 11.54 -66.20
C ASN A 294 0.89 10.87 -65.94
N THR A 295 0.80 10.00 -64.96
CA THR A 295 -0.41 9.28 -64.63
C THR A 295 -0.74 9.40 -63.15
N LEU A 296 -2.03 9.42 -62.84
CA LEU A 296 -2.54 9.32 -61.47
C LEU A 296 -3.23 7.96 -61.29
N GLY A 297 -2.80 7.22 -60.29
CA GLY A 297 -3.41 5.94 -59.94
C GLY A 297 -4.15 6.01 -58.61
N VAL A 298 -5.19 5.19 -58.51
CA VAL A 298 -5.92 4.97 -57.26
C VAL A 298 -6.04 3.46 -56.99
N SER A 299 -5.98 3.06 -55.73
CA SER A 299 -6.17 1.67 -55.34
C SER A 299 -7.06 1.52 -54.11
N VAL A 300 -7.72 0.38 -54.07
CA VAL A 300 -8.37 -0.13 -52.87
C VAL A 300 -7.85 -1.54 -52.66
N SER A 301 -7.11 -1.74 -51.54
CA SER A 301 -6.62 -3.07 -51.13
C SER A 301 -7.46 -3.58 -49.97
N VAL A 302 -7.99 -4.79 -50.11
CA VAL A 302 -8.82 -5.44 -49.10
C VAL A 302 -8.22 -6.82 -48.80
N PRO A 303 -7.71 -7.09 -47.58
CA PRO A 303 -7.20 -8.40 -47.26
C PRO A 303 -8.34 -9.44 -47.27
N LEU A 304 -8.17 -10.52 -48.02
CA LEU A 304 -9.14 -11.60 -48.07
C LEU A 304 -8.89 -12.57 -46.93
N ARG A 305 -9.78 -12.59 -45.94
CA ARG A 305 -9.67 -13.46 -44.75
C ARG A 305 -10.24 -14.83 -45.05
N ILE A 306 -9.47 -15.65 -45.79
CA ILE A 306 -9.86 -16.99 -46.19
C ILE A 306 -9.52 -18.01 -45.11
N PHE A 307 -8.37 -17.86 -44.45
CA PHE A 307 -7.86 -18.79 -43.46
C PHE A 307 -7.94 -18.25 -42.05
N ASP A 308 -7.60 -16.98 -41.86
CA ASP A 308 -7.59 -16.31 -40.58
C ASP A 308 -8.76 -15.31 -40.47
N HIS A 309 -9.75 -15.68 -39.66
CA HIS A 309 -10.89 -14.82 -39.28
C HIS A 309 -10.76 -14.37 -37.80
N ASN A 310 -9.57 -14.40 -37.26
CA ASN A 310 -9.28 -14.15 -35.82
C ASN A 310 -9.98 -15.17 -34.90
N GLN A 311 -10.18 -16.40 -35.35
CA GLN A 311 -10.95 -17.43 -34.64
C GLN A 311 -10.23 -17.86 -33.33
N GLY A 312 -8.90 -17.95 -33.34
CA GLY A 312 -8.12 -18.28 -32.15
C GLY A 312 -8.26 -17.24 -31.05
N GLU A 313 -8.13 -15.94 -31.39
CA GLU A 313 -8.26 -14.83 -30.45
C GLU A 313 -9.70 -14.66 -29.93
N ARG A 314 -10.69 -14.92 -30.79
CA ARG A 314 -12.11 -14.94 -30.38
C ARG A 314 -12.37 -16.03 -29.34
N LEU A 315 -11.87 -17.25 -29.58
CA LEU A 315 -11.98 -18.35 -28.61
C LEU A 315 -11.21 -18.03 -27.32
N ARG A 316 -9.99 -17.52 -27.44
CA ARG A 316 -9.16 -17.12 -26.28
C ARG A 316 -9.90 -16.11 -25.40
N THR A 317 -10.44 -15.06 -25.98
CA THR A 317 -11.16 -14.01 -25.23
C THR A 317 -12.51 -14.49 -24.68
N GLU A 318 -13.19 -15.43 -25.32
CA GLU A 318 -14.37 -16.08 -24.74
C GLU A 318 -14.02 -16.90 -23.49
N ILE A 319 -12.92 -17.65 -23.54
CA ILE A 319 -12.41 -18.39 -22.37
C ILE A 319 -11.98 -17.41 -21.28
N ASP A 320 -11.37 -16.28 -21.66
CA ASP A 320 -10.92 -15.25 -20.72
C ASP A 320 -12.09 -14.63 -19.92
N ILE A 321 -13.25 -14.43 -20.54
CA ILE A 321 -14.46 -14.01 -19.83
C ILE A 321 -14.80 -15.02 -18.71
N LYS A 322 -14.85 -16.31 -19.05
CA LYS A 322 -15.17 -17.38 -18.08
C LYS A 322 -14.12 -17.45 -16.96
N ARG A 323 -12.83 -17.28 -17.31
CA ARG A 323 -11.73 -17.22 -16.35
C ARG A 323 -11.91 -16.06 -15.35
N ASN A 324 -12.17 -14.84 -15.85
CA ASN A 324 -12.36 -13.68 -14.99
C ASN A 324 -13.62 -13.78 -14.11
N GLN A 325 -14.69 -14.42 -14.60
CA GLN A 325 -15.87 -14.74 -13.78
C GLN A 325 -15.51 -15.65 -12.59
N ARG A 326 -14.72 -16.70 -12.83
CA ARG A 326 -14.26 -17.59 -11.74
C ARG A 326 -13.33 -16.90 -10.76
N LEU A 327 -12.44 -16.02 -11.26
CA LEU A 327 -11.57 -15.22 -10.39
C LEU A 327 -12.39 -14.27 -9.51
N ARG A 328 -13.43 -13.62 -10.07
CA ARG A 328 -14.34 -12.78 -9.29
C ARG A 328 -15.04 -13.57 -8.17
N GLU A 329 -15.58 -14.75 -8.47
CA GLU A 329 -16.19 -15.63 -7.47
C GLU A 329 -15.21 -16.01 -6.35
N GLY A 330 -13.96 -16.28 -6.71
CA GLY A 330 -12.89 -16.55 -5.74
C GLY A 330 -12.59 -15.35 -4.85
N VAL A 331 -12.50 -14.14 -5.42
CA VAL A 331 -12.28 -12.91 -4.65
C VAL A 331 -13.46 -12.63 -3.72
N GLU A 332 -14.70 -12.81 -4.18
CA GLU A 332 -15.90 -12.65 -3.35
C GLU A 332 -15.89 -13.61 -2.14
N THR A 333 -15.53 -14.87 -2.35
CA THR A 333 -15.35 -15.84 -1.26
C THR A 333 -14.26 -15.41 -0.28
N GLN A 334 -13.14 -14.87 -0.79
CA GLN A 334 -12.06 -14.36 0.06
C GLN A 334 -12.51 -13.16 0.89
N VAL A 335 -13.35 -12.26 0.33
CA VAL A 335 -13.92 -11.12 1.07
C VAL A 335 -14.67 -11.59 2.31
N TYR A 336 -15.56 -12.60 2.18
CA TYR A 336 -16.28 -13.17 3.32
C TYR A 336 -15.33 -13.79 4.34
N SER A 337 -14.35 -14.57 3.88
CA SER A 337 -13.37 -15.24 4.74
C SER A 337 -12.53 -14.24 5.55
N ASP A 338 -12.08 -13.15 4.92
CA ASP A 338 -11.29 -12.11 5.57
C ASP A 338 -12.08 -11.40 6.67
N VAL A 339 -13.34 -11.05 6.38
CA VAL A 339 -14.23 -10.38 7.35
C VAL A 339 -14.54 -11.31 8.52
N ASP A 340 -14.88 -12.57 8.25
CA ASP A 340 -15.22 -13.54 9.28
C ASP A 340 -14.05 -13.81 10.21
N SER A 341 -12.86 -13.97 9.65
CA SER A 341 -11.62 -14.21 10.42
C SER A 341 -11.22 -12.99 11.26
N ALA A 342 -11.29 -11.78 10.68
CA ALA A 342 -10.98 -10.55 11.38
C ALA A 342 -11.99 -10.29 12.52
N TYR A 343 -13.27 -10.49 12.25
CA TYR A 343 -14.33 -10.35 13.27
C TYR A 343 -14.18 -11.36 14.42
N ALA A 344 -13.91 -12.62 14.10
CA ALA A 344 -13.70 -13.66 15.10
C ALA A 344 -12.51 -13.33 16.03
N THR A 345 -11.41 -12.86 15.46
CA THR A 345 -10.22 -12.45 16.20
C THR A 345 -10.50 -11.24 17.08
N LEU A 346 -11.16 -10.22 16.55
CA LEU A 346 -11.54 -9.02 17.32
C LEU A 346 -12.46 -9.36 18.49
N ASN A 347 -13.49 -10.16 18.23
CA ASN A 347 -14.45 -10.57 19.28
C ASN A 347 -13.77 -11.41 20.36
N SER A 348 -12.85 -12.30 19.98
CA SER A 348 -12.06 -13.08 20.95
C SER A 348 -11.23 -12.18 21.86
N ASN A 349 -10.55 -11.18 21.28
CA ASN A 349 -9.76 -10.22 22.07
C ASN A 349 -10.63 -9.40 23.02
N LEU A 350 -11.83 -8.99 22.60
CA LEU A 350 -12.79 -8.29 23.48
C LEU A 350 -13.27 -9.16 24.64
N ILE A 351 -13.60 -10.42 24.38
CA ILE A 351 -14.01 -11.36 25.43
C ILE A 351 -12.91 -11.51 26.51
N LEU A 352 -11.65 -11.53 26.08
CA LEU A 352 -10.51 -11.60 27.00
C LEU A 352 -10.26 -10.27 27.73
N LEU A 353 -10.39 -9.12 27.07
CA LEU A 353 -10.10 -7.80 27.64
C LEU A 353 -11.09 -7.35 28.71
N ARG A 354 -12.40 -7.63 28.51
CA ARG A 354 -13.46 -7.20 29.44
C ARG A 354 -13.18 -7.55 30.91
N PRO A 355 -12.87 -8.81 31.28
CA PRO A 355 -12.59 -9.16 32.66
C PRO A 355 -11.28 -8.55 33.19
N TYR A 356 -10.28 -8.28 32.35
CA TYR A 356 -9.05 -7.61 32.76
C TYR A 356 -9.32 -6.20 33.27
N LYS A 357 -10.01 -5.38 32.48
CA LYS A 357 -10.35 -3.99 32.86
C LYS A 357 -11.35 -3.95 34.03
N ALA A 358 -12.33 -4.86 34.05
CA ALA A 358 -13.38 -4.86 35.05
C ALA A 358 -12.93 -5.36 36.43
N ARG A 359 -11.98 -6.33 36.48
CA ARG A 359 -11.68 -7.02 37.72
C ARG A 359 -10.20 -7.36 37.94
N TYR A 360 -9.53 -8.01 36.97
CA TYR A 360 -8.25 -8.66 37.20
C TYR A 360 -7.13 -7.69 37.56
N LEU A 361 -7.06 -6.51 36.92
CA LEU A 361 -6.05 -5.50 37.24
C LEU A 361 -6.16 -5.03 38.71
N GLN A 362 -7.37 -4.68 39.16
CA GLN A 362 -7.57 -4.23 40.53
C GLN A 362 -7.32 -5.36 41.54
N GLN A 363 -7.66 -6.60 41.17
CA GLN A 363 -7.44 -7.76 42.01
C GLN A 363 -5.95 -8.08 42.17
N ALA A 364 -5.18 -7.98 41.07
CA ALA A 364 -3.72 -8.19 41.09
C ALA A 364 -3.01 -7.16 41.97
N VAL A 365 -3.36 -5.87 41.84
CA VAL A 365 -2.84 -4.79 42.71
C VAL A 365 -3.14 -5.08 44.16
N ARG A 366 -4.40 -5.44 44.48
CA ARG A 366 -4.81 -5.73 45.86
C ARG A 366 -4.05 -6.91 46.47
N VAL A 367 -3.87 -7.98 45.69
CA VAL A 367 -3.11 -9.17 46.16
C VAL A 367 -1.68 -8.78 46.43
N ARG A 368 -1.00 -8.11 45.51
CA ARG A 368 0.39 -7.64 45.67
C ARG A 368 0.53 -6.79 46.91
N ASP A 369 -0.28 -5.77 47.06
CA ASP A 369 -0.17 -4.81 48.18
C ASP A 369 -0.47 -5.46 49.52
N THR A 370 -1.44 -6.39 49.58
CA THR A 370 -1.75 -7.14 50.82
C THR A 370 -0.62 -8.08 51.22
N ILE A 371 -0.05 -8.81 50.27
CA ILE A 371 1.09 -9.71 50.54
C ILE A 371 2.35 -8.89 50.93
N PHE A 372 2.60 -7.76 50.25
CA PHE A 372 3.71 -6.89 50.60
C PHE A 372 3.58 -6.35 52.02
N PHE A 373 2.39 -5.88 52.42
CA PHE A 373 2.13 -5.45 53.79
C PHE A 373 2.36 -6.59 54.80
N SER A 374 1.85 -7.79 54.51
CA SER A 374 2.07 -8.97 55.37
C SER A 374 3.55 -9.35 55.49
N TYR A 375 4.29 -9.29 54.39
CA TYR A 375 5.73 -9.53 54.35
C TYR A 375 6.51 -8.52 55.24
N GLN A 376 6.17 -7.24 55.14
CA GLN A 376 6.78 -6.20 55.96
C GLN A 376 6.57 -6.43 57.48
N HIS A 377 5.44 -7.05 57.86
CA HIS A 377 5.08 -7.32 59.28
C HIS A 377 5.35 -8.77 59.71
N GLY A 378 6.10 -9.54 58.91
CA GLY A 378 6.46 -10.94 59.22
C GLY A 378 5.35 -11.97 59.10
N GLY A 379 4.20 -11.58 58.53
CA GLY A 379 3.03 -12.47 58.31
C GLY A 379 3.05 -13.24 57.00
N ALA A 380 3.96 -12.90 56.06
CA ALA A 380 4.17 -13.62 54.81
C ALA A 380 5.67 -13.84 54.55
N SER A 381 6.02 -14.90 53.82
CA SER A 381 7.40 -15.19 53.48
C SER A 381 7.89 -14.31 52.32
N LEU A 382 9.23 -14.19 52.14
CA LEU A 382 9.82 -13.57 50.95
C LEU A 382 9.33 -14.23 49.65
N LEU A 383 9.16 -15.58 49.66
CA LEU A 383 8.69 -16.32 48.51
C LEU A 383 7.26 -15.93 48.14
N ASP A 384 6.38 -15.76 49.11
CA ASP A 384 5.00 -15.32 48.87
C ASP A 384 4.98 -13.92 48.24
N PHE A 385 5.81 -13.01 48.71
CA PHE A 385 5.96 -11.66 48.17
C PHE A 385 6.46 -11.71 46.73
N LEU A 386 7.54 -12.44 46.42
CA LEU A 386 8.08 -12.55 45.07
C LEU A 386 7.11 -13.21 44.11
N ASN A 387 6.33 -14.18 44.54
CA ASN A 387 5.25 -14.80 43.71
C ASN A 387 4.15 -13.79 43.41
N ALA A 388 3.64 -13.06 44.39
CA ALA A 388 2.60 -12.06 44.24
C ALA A 388 3.03 -10.92 43.26
N GLU A 389 4.29 -10.52 43.35
CA GLU A 389 4.89 -9.51 42.45
C GLU A 389 5.00 -10.04 41.02
N SER A 390 5.43 -11.29 40.85
CA SER A 390 5.50 -11.94 39.56
C SER A 390 4.11 -12.07 38.90
N GLU A 391 3.10 -12.45 39.68
CA GLU A 391 1.71 -12.55 39.22
C GLU A 391 1.15 -11.18 38.81
N TYR A 392 1.38 -10.14 39.60
CA TYR A 392 0.98 -8.78 39.29
C TYR A 392 1.55 -8.31 37.93
N ARG A 393 2.87 -8.45 37.74
CA ARG A 393 3.58 -8.10 36.51
C ARG A 393 3.00 -8.87 35.31
N ALA A 394 2.76 -10.18 35.47
CA ALA A 394 2.21 -11.01 34.40
C ALA A 394 0.80 -10.54 33.99
N VAL A 395 -0.06 -10.18 34.94
CA VAL A 395 -1.40 -9.64 34.67
C VAL A 395 -1.33 -8.28 33.95
N GLU A 396 -0.47 -7.39 34.41
CA GLU A 396 -0.30 -6.05 33.83
C GLU A 396 0.23 -6.11 32.38
N LEU A 397 1.29 -6.87 32.13
CA LEU A 397 1.83 -7.09 30.79
C LEU A 397 0.82 -7.79 29.86
N SER A 398 0.06 -8.76 30.39
CA SER A 398 -0.99 -9.43 29.63
C SER A 398 -2.07 -8.46 29.21
N TYR A 399 -2.49 -7.54 30.07
CA TYR A 399 -3.45 -6.49 29.73
C TYR A 399 -2.95 -5.60 28.60
N VAL A 400 -1.71 -5.07 28.72
CA VAL A 400 -1.10 -4.23 27.69
C VAL A 400 -1.02 -4.97 26.35
N ASN A 401 -0.59 -6.23 26.35
CA ASN A 401 -0.51 -7.06 25.16
C ASN A 401 -1.89 -7.32 24.54
N LEU A 402 -2.92 -7.56 25.35
CA LEU A 402 -4.30 -7.75 24.86
C LEU A 402 -4.88 -6.48 24.25
N VAL A 403 -4.59 -5.29 24.83
CA VAL A 403 -5.00 -4.01 24.22
C VAL A 403 -4.32 -3.82 22.86
N GLY A 404 -3.01 -4.10 22.77
CA GLY A 404 -2.30 -4.08 21.50
C GLY A 404 -2.89 -5.04 20.47
N ALA A 405 -3.18 -6.29 20.86
CA ALA A 405 -3.81 -7.29 20.01
C ALA A 405 -5.22 -6.87 19.55
N TYR A 406 -6.01 -6.25 20.43
CA TYR A 406 -7.30 -5.67 20.06
C TYR A 406 -7.16 -4.59 19.00
N LEU A 407 -6.29 -3.60 19.20
CA LEU A 407 -6.09 -2.51 18.24
C LEU A 407 -5.59 -3.01 16.87
N MET A 408 -4.73 -4.04 16.87
CA MET A 408 -4.30 -4.71 15.66
C MET A 408 -5.45 -5.44 14.96
N SER A 409 -6.30 -6.15 15.70
CA SER A 409 -7.47 -6.85 15.14
C SER A 409 -8.54 -5.89 14.65
N ALA A 410 -8.70 -4.73 15.28
CA ALA A 410 -9.56 -3.64 14.79
C ALA A 410 -9.05 -3.08 13.45
N GLY A 411 -7.73 -2.87 13.34
CA GLY A 411 -7.09 -2.52 12.07
C GLY A 411 -7.29 -3.59 10.99
N GLN A 412 -7.20 -4.87 11.35
CA GLN A 412 -7.44 -5.99 10.44
C GLN A 412 -8.89 -6.04 9.97
N LEU A 413 -9.86 -5.74 10.84
CA LEU A 413 -11.27 -5.64 10.45
C LEU A 413 -11.50 -4.46 9.50
N ASN A 414 -10.90 -3.29 9.76
CA ASN A 414 -10.95 -2.15 8.85
C ASN A 414 -10.39 -2.51 7.46
N LEU A 415 -9.27 -3.23 7.42
CA LEU A 415 -8.69 -3.75 6.19
C LEU A 415 -9.66 -4.71 5.49
N ALA A 416 -10.24 -5.66 6.22
CA ALA A 416 -11.14 -6.67 5.65
C ALA A 416 -12.44 -6.06 5.11
N VAL A 417 -12.98 -5.04 5.77
CA VAL A 417 -14.18 -4.31 5.33
C VAL A 417 -13.87 -3.35 4.18
N GLY A 418 -12.64 -2.85 4.06
CA GLY A 418 -12.24 -1.91 3.01
C GLY A 418 -12.44 -0.43 3.36
N ARG A 419 -12.82 -0.13 4.60
CA ARG A 419 -12.91 1.24 5.16
C ARG A 419 -12.68 1.24 6.66
N GLU A 420 -12.42 2.41 7.23
CA GLU A 420 -12.28 2.59 8.67
C GLU A 420 -13.66 2.53 9.35
N VAL A 421 -13.94 1.47 10.09
CA VAL A 421 -15.17 1.22 10.85
C VAL A 421 -14.93 1.22 12.37
N LEU A 422 -13.68 1.00 12.78
CA LEU A 422 -13.22 1.06 14.18
C LEU A 422 -11.99 1.97 14.25
N GLN A 423 -11.95 2.87 15.24
CA GLN A 423 -10.85 3.82 15.49
C GLN A 423 -9.87 3.28 16.53
#